data_e86bd273a3a6691c0dab91a862a8f959
#
_entry.id   e86bd273a3a6691c0dab91a862a8f959
#
_cell.length_a   1.000
_cell.length_b   1.000
_cell.length_c   1.000
_cell.angle_alpha   90.00
_cell.angle_beta   90.00
_cell.angle_gamma   90.00
#
_symmetry.space_group_name_H-M   'P 1'
#
loop_
_entity.id
_entity.type
_entity.pdbx_description
1 polymer ?
#
loop_
_entity_poly.entity_id
_entity_poly.type
_entity_poly.pdbx_seq_one_letter_code
_entity_poly.pdbx_strand_id
1 'polypeptide(L)'
;MRRVGQSPSAPVSRVIRTGTKGSAGRLAFGPVDDRVYVGYAGKDAVADRGWLLGHFKDAGDPRHSEAVEIKWSVHPRADARAEWVRGEERTALLVLISGRFRVELPGRSVLLEEQGDYVVWGRGVDHSWFAEEESVVLTVRWPSVPGYAVAAEGGAGPRA
;
A
#
# COMPACT_ATOMS: atom_id res chain seq x y z
N MET A 1 2.03 35.21 30.21
CA MET A 1 2.11 33.90 29.57
C MET A 1 0.87 33.68 28.74
N ARG A 2 0.96 33.81 27.41
CA ARG A 2 -0.15 33.56 26.47
C ARG A 2 0.02 32.15 25.89
N ARG A 3 -0.97 31.32 26.04
CA ARG A 3 -1.03 30.00 25.39
C ARG A 3 -1.37 30.18 23.90
N VAL A 4 -0.47 29.74 23.03
CA VAL A 4 -0.72 29.65 21.59
C VAL A 4 -1.54 28.37 21.37
N GLY A 5 -2.79 28.56 20.91
CA GLY A 5 -3.67 27.46 20.53
C GLY A 5 -3.18 26.82 19.22
N GLN A 6 -2.95 25.52 19.23
CA GLN A 6 -2.77 24.74 18.01
C GLN A 6 -4.14 24.59 17.32
N SER A 7 -4.21 25.04 16.08
CA SER A 7 -5.35 24.77 15.20
C SER A 7 -5.28 23.32 14.71
N PRO A 8 -6.39 22.58 14.67
CA PRO A 8 -6.41 21.25 14.09
C PRO A 8 -6.19 21.35 12.57
N SER A 9 -5.24 20.56 12.07
CA SER A 9 -5.00 20.40 10.64
C SER A 9 -6.23 19.78 9.99
N ALA A 10 -6.82 20.48 9.03
CA ALA A 10 -7.92 19.97 8.22
C ALA A 10 -7.43 18.86 7.28
N PRO A 11 -8.25 17.83 6.99
CA PRO A 11 -7.88 16.78 6.05
C PRO A 11 -7.68 17.38 4.66
N VAL A 12 -6.53 17.07 4.05
CA VAL A 12 -6.20 17.50 2.69
C VAL A 12 -7.07 16.74 1.69
N SER A 13 -8.23 17.30 1.35
CA SER A 13 -9.03 16.84 0.22
C SER A 13 -8.31 17.21 -1.08
N ARG A 14 -7.64 16.23 -1.66
CA ARG A 14 -6.92 16.39 -2.92
C ARG A 14 -7.91 16.37 -4.08
N VAL A 15 -8.21 17.53 -4.65
CA VAL A 15 -8.92 17.66 -5.93
C VAL A 15 -7.87 17.69 -7.04
N ILE A 16 -7.80 16.62 -7.84
CA ILE A 16 -7.07 16.65 -9.10
C ILE A 16 -7.95 17.38 -10.12
N ARG A 17 -7.53 18.58 -10.53
CA ARG A 17 -8.22 19.35 -11.57
C ARG A 17 -7.55 19.09 -12.92
N THR A 18 -8.26 18.45 -13.84
CA THR A 18 -7.87 18.44 -15.25
C THR A 18 -8.51 19.67 -15.92
N GLY A 19 -7.65 20.56 -16.43
CA GLY A 19 -8.11 21.80 -17.04
C GLY A 19 -8.63 21.58 -18.47
N THR A 20 -9.93 21.44 -18.59
CA THR A 20 -10.66 21.88 -19.78
C THR A 20 -11.68 22.91 -19.32
N LYS A 21 -11.79 24.05 -20.02
CA LYS A 21 -12.77 25.10 -19.74
C LYS A 21 -14.18 24.49 -19.86
N GLY A 22 -14.78 24.16 -18.74
CA GLY A 22 -16.15 23.67 -18.67
C GLY A 22 -16.34 22.87 -17.39
N SER A 23 -17.12 23.39 -16.45
CA SER A 23 -17.70 22.74 -15.26
C SER A 23 -16.75 21.86 -14.43
N ALA A 24 -16.45 22.25 -13.20
CA ALA A 24 -15.71 21.44 -12.22
C ALA A 24 -16.58 20.26 -11.78
N GLY A 25 -16.69 19.22 -12.59
CA GLY A 25 -17.26 17.93 -12.25
C GLY A 25 -16.25 17.10 -11.46
N ARG A 26 -16.71 16.38 -10.44
CA ARG A 26 -15.90 15.33 -9.78
C ARG A 26 -15.54 14.30 -10.84
N LEU A 27 -14.24 14.01 -11.01
CA LEU A 27 -13.81 12.96 -11.94
C LEU A 27 -14.47 11.63 -11.56
N ALA A 28 -15.02 10.93 -12.54
CA ALA A 28 -15.44 9.56 -12.37
C ALA A 28 -14.20 8.69 -12.10
N PHE A 29 -14.30 7.77 -11.14
CA PHE A 29 -13.25 6.78 -10.93
C PHE A 29 -13.39 5.66 -11.96
N GLY A 30 -12.27 5.19 -12.49
CA GLY A 30 -12.20 4.13 -13.47
C GLY A 30 -11.27 4.45 -14.64
N PRO A 31 -11.21 3.56 -15.65
CA PRO A 31 -10.47 3.83 -16.85
C PRO A 31 -11.09 5.03 -17.59
N VAL A 32 -10.26 5.98 -17.95
CA VAL A 32 -10.64 7.14 -18.79
C VAL A 32 -10.46 6.77 -20.26
N ASP A 33 -9.38 6.08 -20.55
CA ASP A 33 -9.04 5.46 -21.85
C ASP A 33 -8.05 4.30 -21.60
N ASP A 34 -7.48 3.76 -22.67
CA ASP A 34 -6.50 2.66 -22.63
C ASP A 34 -5.15 3.02 -22.00
N ARG A 35 -4.90 4.28 -21.67
CA ARG A 35 -3.64 4.78 -21.10
C ARG A 35 -3.80 5.50 -19.77
N VAL A 36 -5.02 5.80 -19.36
CA VAL A 36 -5.29 6.59 -18.16
C VAL A 36 -6.35 5.93 -17.29
N TYR A 37 -6.00 5.69 -16.06
CA TYR A 37 -6.89 5.24 -14.99
C TYR A 37 -6.91 6.27 -13.86
N VAL A 38 -8.09 6.69 -13.44
CA VAL A 38 -8.28 7.55 -12.28
C VAL A 38 -8.89 6.73 -11.17
N GLY A 39 -8.14 6.50 -10.09
CA GLY A 39 -8.54 5.64 -8.99
C GLY A 39 -8.62 6.36 -7.64
N TYR A 40 -9.27 5.68 -6.72
CA TYR A 40 -9.25 5.99 -5.30
C TYR A 40 -8.80 4.75 -4.53
N ALA A 41 -7.59 4.81 -3.97
CA ALA A 41 -6.94 3.67 -3.34
C ALA A 41 -7.80 2.98 -2.27
N GLY A 42 -8.56 3.73 -1.47
CA GLY A 42 -9.44 3.19 -0.45
C GLY A 42 -10.61 2.34 -0.98
N LYS A 43 -10.92 2.44 -2.29
CA LYS A 43 -11.91 1.59 -2.96
C LYS A 43 -11.25 0.51 -3.81
N ASP A 44 -10.28 0.91 -4.63
CA ASP A 44 -9.66 0.04 -5.61
C ASP A 44 -8.83 -1.07 -4.93
N ALA A 45 -8.21 -0.74 -3.80
CA ALA A 45 -7.45 -1.68 -3.01
C ALA A 45 -8.31 -2.83 -2.44
N VAL A 46 -9.58 -2.57 -2.13
CA VAL A 46 -10.48 -3.60 -1.54
C VAL A 46 -10.69 -4.75 -2.52
N ALA A 47 -10.87 -4.45 -3.82
CA ALA A 47 -11.13 -5.47 -4.84
C ALA A 47 -9.95 -6.44 -5.03
N ASP A 48 -8.72 -5.96 -4.88
CA ASP A 48 -7.49 -6.72 -5.13
C ASP A 48 -6.61 -6.86 -3.89
N ARG A 49 -7.20 -7.00 -2.71
CA ARG A 49 -6.48 -7.21 -1.43
C ARG A 49 -5.38 -6.17 -1.17
N GLY A 50 -5.63 -4.92 -1.51
CA GLY A 50 -4.70 -3.81 -1.38
C GLY A 50 -3.93 -3.47 -2.65
N TRP A 51 -3.89 -4.33 -3.65
CA TRP A 51 -3.07 -4.12 -4.84
C TRP A 51 -3.72 -3.15 -5.82
N LEU A 52 -2.99 -2.08 -6.17
CA LEU A 52 -3.44 -1.05 -7.10
C LEU A 52 -2.92 -1.27 -8.52
N LEU A 53 -1.72 -1.80 -8.66
CA LEU A 53 -0.99 -1.95 -9.92
C LEU A 53 -0.11 -3.19 -9.84
N GLY A 54 0.06 -3.90 -10.97
CA GLY A 54 0.94 -5.06 -11.09
C GLY A 54 0.53 -6.02 -12.20
N HIS A 55 1.25 -7.15 -12.31
CA HIS A 55 1.04 -8.19 -13.32
C HIS A 55 -0.34 -8.87 -13.26
N PHE A 56 -1.03 -8.77 -12.15
CA PHE A 56 -2.36 -9.36 -11.89
C PHE A 56 -3.52 -8.52 -12.45
N LYS A 57 -3.24 -7.35 -13.03
CA LYS A 57 -4.21 -6.58 -13.80
C LYS A 57 -4.25 -7.09 -15.24
N ASP A 58 -5.38 -6.92 -15.91
CA ASP A 58 -5.53 -7.29 -17.32
C ASP A 58 -4.49 -6.56 -18.18
N ALA A 59 -3.95 -7.23 -19.21
CA ALA A 59 -2.88 -6.69 -20.04
C ALA A 59 -3.23 -5.37 -20.76
N GLY A 60 -4.51 -5.09 -20.97
CA GLY A 60 -4.98 -3.81 -21.54
C GLY A 60 -5.28 -2.73 -20.50
N ASP A 61 -5.14 -3.03 -19.20
CA ASP A 61 -5.39 -2.06 -18.11
C ASP A 61 -4.14 -1.18 -17.92
N PRO A 62 -4.26 0.16 -17.84
CA PRO A 62 -3.14 1.06 -17.56
C PRO A 62 -2.38 0.75 -16.26
N ARG A 63 -2.99 -0.03 -15.37
CA ARG A 63 -2.37 -0.49 -14.11
C ARG A 63 -1.61 -1.80 -14.24
N HIS A 64 -1.60 -2.42 -15.44
CA HIS A 64 -0.80 -3.61 -15.68
C HIS A 64 0.69 -3.28 -15.71
N SER A 65 1.51 -4.06 -15.00
CA SER A 65 2.97 -3.91 -15.01
C SER A 65 3.66 -5.20 -14.55
N GLU A 66 4.63 -5.64 -15.32
CA GLU A 66 5.55 -6.70 -14.91
C GLU A 66 6.80 -6.15 -14.19
N ALA A 67 7.04 -4.86 -14.32
CA ALA A 67 8.21 -4.22 -13.73
C ALA A 67 8.02 -3.91 -12.24
N VAL A 68 6.82 -3.53 -11.83
CA VAL A 68 6.54 -3.06 -10.48
C VAL A 68 5.11 -3.41 -10.07
N GLU A 69 4.91 -3.64 -8.78
CA GLU A 69 3.59 -3.75 -8.17
C GLU A 69 3.46 -2.82 -6.98
N ILE A 70 2.28 -2.23 -6.82
CA ILE A 70 2.00 -1.23 -5.81
C ILE A 70 0.80 -1.66 -4.99
N LYS A 71 0.95 -1.62 -3.67
CA LYS A 71 -0.08 -1.96 -2.70
C LYS A 71 -0.38 -0.77 -1.80
N TRP A 72 -1.66 -0.51 -1.58
CA TRP A 72 -2.16 0.37 -0.54
C TRP A 72 -2.74 -0.46 0.58
N SER A 73 -2.29 -0.24 1.81
CA SER A 73 -2.78 -1.00 2.96
C SER A 73 -3.17 -0.05 4.09
N VAL A 74 -4.28 -0.39 4.73
CA VAL A 74 -4.75 0.25 5.96
C VAL A 74 -4.71 -0.81 7.04
N HIS A 75 -4.03 -0.55 8.11
CA HIS A 75 -3.83 -1.45 9.24
C HIS A 75 -4.42 -0.84 10.50
N PRO A 76 -5.40 -1.50 11.14
CA PRO A 76 -5.85 -1.09 12.48
C PRO A 76 -4.69 -1.11 13.48
N ARG A 77 -4.82 -0.38 14.58
CA ARG A 77 -3.88 -0.46 15.69
C ARG A 77 -3.75 -1.90 16.18
N ALA A 78 -2.54 -2.33 16.47
CA ALA A 78 -2.16 -3.68 16.90
C ALA A 78 -2.35 -4.77 15.83
N ASP A 79 -2.66 -4.40 14.58
CA ASP A 79 -2.61 -5.35 13.48
C ASP A 79 -1.16 -5.81 13.25
N ALA A 80 -0.98 -7.09 13.01
CA ALA A 80 0.33 -7.69 12.89
C ALA A 80 0.32 -8.84 11.90
N ARG A 81 1.44 -9.04 11.24
CA ARG A 81 1.65 -10.26 10.48
C ARG A 81 2.21 -11.35 11.41
N ALA A 82 1.41 -12.37 11.69
CA ALA A 82 1.80 -13.45 12.59
C ALA A 82 2.96 -14.29 12.03
N GLU A 83 2.99 -14.50 10.72
CA GLU A 83 4.02 -15.29 10.05
C GLU A 83 4.96 -14.39 9.24
N TRP A 84 6.25 -14.69 9.34
CA TRP A 84 7.27 -14.00 8.55
C TRP A 84 7.17 -14.39 7.08
N VAL A 85 7.26 -13.40 6.19
CA VAL A 85 7.51 -13.64 4.77
C VAL A 85 8.94 -14.13 4.62
N ARG A 86 9.14 -15.25 3.95
CA ARG A 86 10.44 -15.86 3.77
C ARG A 86 10.75 -16.06 2.30
N GLY A 87 12.03 -15.86 1.95
CA GLY A 87 12.52 -16.14 0.61
C GLY A 87 11.85 -15.32 -0.51
N GLU A 88 11.38 -14.12 -0.22
CA GLU A 88 10.76 -13.24 -1.22
C GLU A 88 11.79 -12.80 -2.26
N GLU A 89 11.58 -13.17 -3.52
CA GLU A 89 12.48 -12.86 -4.63
C GLU A 89 12.36 -11.42 -5.16
N ARG A 90 11.60 -10.58 -4.49
CA ARG A 90 11.39 -9.17 -4.84
C ARG A 90 12.14 -8.26 -3.89
N THR A 91 12.58 -7.13 -4.41
CA THR A 91 12.93 -5.99 -3.57
C THR A 91 11.65 -5.24 -3.23
N ALA A 92 11.53 -4.76 -2.01
CA ALA A 92 10.38 -4.03 -1.54
C ALA A 92 10.78 -2.69 -0.90
N LEU A 93 9.95 -1.69 -1.13
CA LEU A 93 9.97 -0.40 -0.47
C LEU A 93 8.61 -0.22 0.21
N LEU A 94 8.62 0.13 1.50
CA LEU A 94 7.43 0.49 2.25
C LEU A 94 7.55 1.95 2.71
N VAL A 95 6.53 2.76 2.43
CA VAL A 95 6.44 4.17 2.81
C VAL A 95 5.28 4.36 3.76
N LEU A 96 5.51 5.02 4.88
CA LEU A 96 4.47 5.44 5.81
C LEU A 96 3.71 6.65 5.24
N ILE A 97 2.40 6.50 5.09
CA ILE A 97 1.50 7.60 4.71
C ILE A 97 0.92 8.28 5.95
N SER A 98 0.54 7.48 6.96
CA SER A 98 0.08 7.98 8.25
C SER A 98 0.14 6.89 9.31
N GLY A 99 0.13 7.29 10.59
CA GLY A 99 0.17 6.39 11.73
C GLY A 99 1.59 6.08 12.20
N ARG A 100 1.78 4.91 12.81
CA ARG A 100 3.06 4.44 13.35
C ARG A 100 3.21 2.96 13.05
N PHE A 101 4.22 2.60 12.28
CA PHE A 101 4.34 1.28 11.69
C PHE A 101 5.75 0.72 11.84
N ARG A 102 5.87 -0.51 12.33
CA ARG A 102 7.15 -1.18 12.53
C ARG A 102 7.34 -2.31 11.54
N VAL A 103 8.47 -2.32 10.85
CA VAL A 103 8.92 -3.41 10.00
C VAL A 103 9.95 -4.23 10.75
N GLU A 104 9.68 -5.53 10.88
CA GLU A 104 10.57 -6.49 11.52
C GLU A 104 11.47 -7.13 10.47
N LEU A 105 12.77 -7.08 10.71
CA LEU A 105 13.81 -7.65 9.85
C LEU A 105 14.70 -8.57 10.69
N PRO A 106 15.46 -9.50 10.11
CA PRO A 106 16.36 -10.36 10.86
C PRO A 106 17.34 -9.55 11.73
N GLY A 107 17.25 -9.74 13.04
CA GLY A 107 18.12 -9.09 14.03
C GLY A 107 17.87 -7.61 14.27
N ARG A 108 16.84 -7.00 13.67
CA ARG A 108 16.49 -5.59 13.89
C ARG A 108 15.03 -5.29 13.54
N SER A 109 14.51 -4.21 14.09
CA SER A 109 13.26 -3.61 13.63
C SER A 109 13.48 -2.16 13.19
N VAL A 110 12.63 -1.70 12.29
CA VAL A 110 12.62 -0.32 11.79
C VAL A 110 11.25 0.26 12.10
N LEU A 111 11.22 1.30 12.92
CA LEU A 111 10.01 2.03 13.26
C LEU A 111 9.87 3.22 12.32
N LEU A 112 8.72 3.35 11.68
CA LEU A 112 8.33 4.47 10.84
C LEU A 112 7.30 5.29 11.60
N GLU A 113 7.57 6.58 11.82
CA GLU A 113 6.79 7.45 12.72
C GLU A 113 6.28 8.71 12.02
N GLU A 114 7.01 9.21 11.02
CA GLU A 114 6.64 10.41 10.32
C GLU A 114 6.17 10.10 8.90
N GLN A 115 5.23 10.88 8.39
CA GLN A 115 4.76 10.77 7.01
C GLN A 115 5.93 10.90 6.03
N GLY A 116 6.13 9.89 5.21
CA GLY A 116 7.22 9.81 4.26
C GLY A 116 8.42 9.01 4.73
N ASP A 117 8.45 8.58 6.00
CA ASP A 117 9.42 7.57 6.43
C ASP A 117 9.30 6.33 5.57
N TYR A 118 10.41 5.74 5.22
CA TYR A 118 10.41 4.53 4.40
C TYR A 118 11.54 3.57 4.75
N VAL A 119 11.33 2.32 4.38
CA VAL A 119 12.36 1.28 4.46
C VAL A 119 12.38 0.49 3.16
N VAL A 120 13.59 0.09 2.74
CA VAL A 120 13.81 -0.79 1.58
C VAL A 120 14.50 -2.05 2.05
N TRP A 121 14.02 -3.21 1.61
CA TRP A 121 14.74 -4.48 1.79
C TRP A 121 14.82 -5.24 0.49
N GLY A 122 15.95 -5.89 0.29
CA GLY A 122 16.27 -6.63 -0.93
C GLY A 122 15.68 -8.03 -0.96
N ARG A 123 15.92 -8.73 -2.06
CA ARG A 123 15.54 -10.13 -2.26
C ARG A 123 16.06 -11.01 -1.13
N GLY A 124 15.27 -12.00 -0.74
CA GLY A 124 15.63 -13.00 0.26
C GLY A 124 15.63 -12.50 1.70
N VAL A 125 15.34 -11.21 1.94
CA VAL A 125 15.27 -10.69 3.29
C VAL A 125 13.91 -11.05 3.89
N ASP A 126 13.94 -11.90 4.90
CA ASP A 126 12.75 -12.25 5.67
C ASP A 126 12.22 -11.02 6.40
N HIS A 127 10.91 -10.90 6.47
CA HIS A 127 10.31 -9.73 7.11
C HIS A 127 8.92 -10.02 7.67
N SER A 128 8.54 -9.22 8.64
CA SER A 128 7.19 -9.12 9.17
C SER A 128 6.89 -7.66 9.49
N TRP A 129 5.75 -7.37 10.10
CA TRP A 129 5.38 -6.02 10.46
C TRP A 129 4.37 -6.00 11.62
N PHE A 130 4.29 -4.83 12.27
CA PHE A 130 3.35 -4.54 13.33
C PHE A 130 2.89 -3.08 13.23
N ALA A 131 1.58 -2.84 13.27
CA ALA A 131 1.00 -1.50 13.32
C ALA A 131 0.89 -1.04 14.79
N GLU A 132 1.77 -0.15 15.21
CA GLU A 132 1.76 0.42 16.56
C GLU A 132 0.49 1.28 16.78
N GLU A 133 0.03 1.94 15.74
CA GLU A 133 -1.19 2.72 15.67
C GLU A 133 -1.94 2.38 14.38
N GLU A 134 -3.17 2.87 14.22
CA GLU A 134 -3.85 2.81 12.94
C GLU A 134 -2.95 3.46 11.88
N SER A 135 -2.58 2.70 10.86
CA SER A 135 -1.56 3.10 9.91
C SER A 135 -1.99 2.89 8.48
N VAL A 136 -1.55 3.80 7.62
CA VAL A 136 -1.68 3.67 6.17
C VAL A 136 -0.28 3.59 5.59
N VAL A 137 -0.02 2.55 4.80
CA VAL A 137 1.26 2.34 4.15
C VAL A 137 1.10 2.08 2.65
N LEU A 138 2.08 2.56 1.88
CA LEU A 138 2.25 2.23 0.47
C LEU A 138 3.42 1.28 0.33
N THR A 139 3.18 0.11 -0.25
CA THR A 139 4.25 -0.84 -0.56
C THR A 139 4.47 -0.90 -2.06
N VAL A 140 5.72 -0.78 -2.48
CA VAL A 140 6.17 -0.94 -3.86
C VAL A 140 7.11 -2.13 -3.90
N ARG A 141 6.87 -3.08 -4.83
CA ARG A 141 7.75 -4.25 -5.01
C ARG A 141 8.15 -4.41 -6.47
N TRP A 142 9.35 -4.92 -6.68
CA TRP A 142 9.88 -5.20 -8.02
C TRP A 142 10.81 -6.42 -8.05
N PRO A 143 10.77 -7.22 -9.15
CA PRO A 143 9.81 -7.16 -10.26
C PRO A 143 8.39 -7.54 -9.82
N SER A 144 7.38 -7.24 -10.66
CA SER A 144 6.01 -7.75 -10.48
C SER A 144 5.89 -9.07 -11.27
N VAL A 145 5.95 -10.18 -10.57
CA VAL A 145 5.93 -11.51 -11.19
C VAL A 145 4.96 -12.43 -10.44
N PRO A 146 4.34 -13.42 -11.13
CA PRO A 146 3.55 -14.47 -10.49
C PRO A 146 4.37 -15.27 -9.46
N GLY A 147 3.69 -15.93 -8.55
CA GLY A 147 4.33 -16.87 -7.61
C GLY A 147 4.41 -16.41 -6.16
N TYR A 148 3.92 -15.23 -5.83
CA TYR A 148 3.69 -14.86 -4.44
C TYR A 148 2.37 -15.47 -3.96
N ALA A 149 2.43 -16.65 -3.38
CA ALA A 149 1.31 -17.21 -2.63
C ALA A 149 1.29 -16.55 -1.23
N VAL A 150 0.39 -15.60 -1.00
CA VAL A 150 -0.06 -15.34 0.36
C VAL A 150 -0.80 -16.61 0.77
N ALA A 151 -0.30 -17.31 1.79
CA ALA A 151 -1.08 -18.38 2.39
C ALA A 151 -2.46 -17.80 2.72
N ALA A 152 -3.52 -18.41 2.18
CA ALA A 152 -4.87 -17.96 2.46
C ALA A 152 -5.08 -18.07 3.96
N GLU A 153 -5.44 -16.97 4.61
CA GLU A 153 -5.89 -17.02 5.99
C GLU A 153 -7.07 -18.00 6.05
N GLY A 154 -6.91 -19.11 6.80
CA GLY A 154 -7.99 -19.97 7.21
C GLY A 154 -8.46 -21.04 6.22
N GLY A 155 -7.57 -21.82 5.65
CA GLY A 155 -7.92 -23.13 5.07
C GLY A 155 -7.50 -24.25 6.02
N ALA A 156 -8.44 -24.82 6.78
CA ALA A 156 -8.20 -26.06 7.50
C ALA A 156 -7.76 -27.13 6.49
N GLY A 157 -6.51 -27.58 6.60
CA GLY A 157 -6.01 -28.68 5.80
C GLY A 157 -6.81 -29.97 6.05
N PRO A 158 -6.94 -30.85 5.07
CA PRO A 158 -7.64 -32.12 5.26
C PRO A 158 -6.85 -32.95 6.29
N ARG A 159 -7.54 -33.36 7.34
CA ARG A 159 -7.05 -34.41 8.25
C ARG A 159 -7.05 -35.74 7.46
N ALA A 160 -5.89 -36.31 7.29
CA ALA A 160 -5.75 -37.73 6.95
C ALA A 160 -5.87 -38.56 8.20
#